data_518fb8d62243de0307c0b9010b7cb88f
#
_entry.id   518fb8d62243de0307c0b9010b7cb88f
#
_cell.length_a   1.000
_cell.length_b   1.000
_cell.length_c   1.000
_cell.angle_alpha   90.00
_cell.angle_beta   90.00
_cell.angle_gamma   90.00
#
_symmetry.space_group_name_H-M   'P 1'
#
loop_
_entity.id
_entity.type
_entity.pdbx_description
1 polymer ?
#
loop_
_entity_poly.entity_id
_entity_poly.type
_entity_poly.pdbx_seq_one_letter_code
_entity_poly.pdbx_strand_id
1 'polypeptide(L)'
;EEIAEELLDDVMKEDTWDIHDNLSFPLPVIIICEILGIPIDDIHKFKRWADATVEQMCSEDPQQFEKELSHMRDYLLDLILKKRKHNEDNTLLSRIAHSKINSNYLSDDEAVNLTVQIFVAGNETTTSLISNLVWRLMTIDNLWEDFVNDKIDINNAINESLRYDPPLLGLFKTTSKEVNIEGNIIP
;
A
#
# COMPACT_ATOMS: atom_id res chain seq x y z
N GLU A 1 -4.26 -8.43 13.78
CA GLU A 1 -5.40 -8.37 14.70
C GLU A 1 -5.11 -7.33 15.77
N GLU A 2 -4.08 -7.47 16.59
CA GLU A 2 -3.69 -6.54 17.66
C GLU A 2 -3.63 -5.07 17.22
N ILE A 3 -2.95 -4.77 16.09
CA ILE A 3 -2.86 -3.41 15.53
C ILE A 3 -4.25 -2.84 15.18
N ALA A 4 -5.14 -3.67 14.62
CA ALA A 4 -6.48 -3.24 14.26
C ALA A 4 -7.34 -2.97 15.51
N GLU A 5 -7.18 -3.78 16.55
CA GLU A 5 -7.85 -3.59 17.83
C GLU A 5 -7.38 -2.29 18.51
N GLU A 6 -6.08 -2.02 18.55
CA GLU A 6 -5.53 -0.78 19.09
C GLU A 6 -6.07 0.48 18.37
N LEU A 7 -6.10 0.45 17.02
CA LEU A 7 -6.65 1.55 16.22
C LEU A 7 -8.14 1.77 16.50
N LEU A 8 -8.92 0.68 16.66
CA LEU A 8 -10.34 0.76 16.97
C LEU A 8 -10.59 1.25 18.39
N ASP A 9 -9.82 0.80 19.36
CA ASP A 9 -9.94 1.22 20.77
C ASP A 9 -9.74 2.73 20.95
N ASP A 10 -8.91 3.34 20.12
CA ASP A 10 -8.68 4.80 20.18
C ASP A 10 -9.88 5.59 19.62
N VAL A 11 -10.52 5.10 18.55
CA VAL A 11 -11.65 5.81 17.92
C VAL A 11 -13.01 5.50 18.55
N MET A 12 -13.17 4.35 19.21
CA MET A 12 -14.41 4.00 19.90
C MET A 12 -14.77 4.92 21.08
N LYS A 13 -13.88 5.83 21.44
CA LYS A 13 -14.10 6.88 22.45
C LYS A 13 -14.79 8.12 21.87
N GLU A 14 -14.85 8.23 20.55
CA GLU A 14 -15.41 9.37 19.82
C GLU A 14 -16.84 9.03 19.32
N ASP A 15 -17.71 10.02 19.33
CA ASP A 15 -19.09 9.86 18.82
C ASP A 15 -19.14 9.63 17.31
N THR A 16 -18.17 10.20 16.58
CA THR A 16 -18.03 10.08 15.12
C THR A 16 -16.56 10.09 14.75
N TRP A 17 -16.17 9.26 13.78
CA TRP A 17 -14.81 9.17 13.29
C TRP A 17 -14.76 8.83 11.80
N ASP A 18 -13.67 9.14 11.17
CA ASP A 18 -13.45 8.86 9.75
C ASP A 18 -12.78 7.50 9.59
N ILE A 19 -13.45 6.59 8.87
CA ILE A 19 -12.94 5.22 8.64
C ILE A 19 -11.61 5.23 7.89
N HIS A 20 -11.43 6.16 6.94
CA HIS A 20 -10.21 6.25 6.15
C HIS A 20 -9.05 6.71 7.03
N ASP A 21 -9.19 7.83 7.71
CA ASP A 21 -8.09 8.44 8.46
C ASP A 21 -7.74 7.68 9.75
N ASN A 22 -8.71 6.98 10.34
CA ASN A 22 -8.53 6.30 11.62
C ASN A 22 -8.27 4.79 11.52
N LEU A 23 -8.64 4.14 10.41
CA LEU A 23 -8.46 2.70 10.27
C LEU A 23 -7.87 2.29 8.92
N SER A 24 -8.58 2.63 7.80
CA SER A 24 -8.24 2.05 6.48
C SER A 24 -6.86 2.45 6.00
N PHE A 25 -6.42 3.68 6.27
CA PHE A 25 -5.09 4.16 5.93
C PHE A 25 -4.02 3.73 6.96
N PRO A 26 -4.16 3.96 8.29
CA PRO A 26 -3.11 3.65 9.24
C PRO A 26 -2.81 2.15 9.33
N LEU A 27 -3.80 1.29 9.26
CA LEU A 27 -3.61 -0.16 9.41
C LEU A 27 -2.64 -0.76 8.39
N PRO A 28 -2.79 -0.59 7.07
CA PRO A 28 -1.84 -1.10 6.08
C PRO A 28 -0.46 -0.46 6.20
N VAL A 29 -0.39 0.85 6.50
CA VAL A 29 0.89 1.55 6.67
C VAL A 29 1.68 0.99 7.83
N ILE A 30 1.05 0.78 8.98
CA ILE A 30 1.70 0.20 10.15
C ILE A 30 2.22 -1.20 9.82
N ILE A 31 1.37 -2.05 9.23
CA ILE A 31 1.73 -3.43 8.89
C ILE A 31 2.89 -3.46 7.87
N ILE A 32 2.85 -2.66 6.81
CA ILE A 32 3.92 -2.68 5.81
C ILE A 32 5.24 -2.13 6.37
N CYS A 33 5.19 -1.11 7.23
CA CYS A 33 6.37 -0.61 7.91
C CYS A 33 6.96 -1.65 8.87
N GLU A 34 6.13 -2.39 9.60
CA GLU A 34 6.57 -3.49 10.48
C GLU A 34 7.24 -4.61 9.67
N ILE A 35 6.63 -5.06 8.57
CA ILE A 35 7.19 -6.08 7.67
C ILE A 35 8.54 -5.61 7.09
N LEU A 36 8.62 -4.36 6.67
CA LEU A 36 9.85 -3.77 6.17
C LEU A 36 10.90 -3.58 7.28
N GLY A 37 10.49 -3.45 8.53
CA GLY A 37 11.36 -3.05 9.65
C GLY A 37 11.74 -1.58 9.58
N ILE A 38 10.80 -0.74 9.16
CA ILE A 38 10.93 0.72 9.10
C ILE A 38 10.29 1.31 10.37
N PRO A 39 11.00 2.16 11.12
CA PRO A 39 10.42 2.85 12.28
C PRO A 39 9.24 3.73 11.87
N ILE A 40 8.14 3.66 12.63
CA ILE A 40 6.96 4.51 12.42
C ILE A 40 7.00 5.64 13.45
N ASP A 41 7.82 6.63 13.16
CA ASP A 41 7.96 7.82 14.05
C ASP A 41 6.90 8.90 13.73
N ASP A 42 6.37 8.91 12.49
CA ASP A 42 5.42 9.88 11.99
C ASP A 42 4.59 9.30 10.85
N ILE A 43 3.40 8.78 11.17
CA ILE A 43 2.50 8.19 10.19
C ILE A 43 2.04 9.19 9.12
N HIS A 44 1.93 10.48 9.47
CA HIS A 44 1.55 11.52 8.50
C HIS A 44 2.63 11.75 7.45
N LYS A 45 3.89 11.51 7.78
CA LYS A 45 4.99 11.53 6.80
C LYS A 45 4.80 10.43 5.75
N PHE A 46 4.47 9.21 6.19
CA PHE A 46 4.20 8.09 5.28
C PHE A 46 2.95 8.34 4.44
N LYS A 47 1.91 8.96 5.01
CA LYS A 47 0.73 9.39 4.25
C LYS A 47 1.10 10.33 3.12
N ARG A 48 1.82 11.41 3.40
CA ARG A 48 2.24 12.37 2.37
C ARG A 48 3.05 11.72 1.24
N TRP A 49 3.89 10.74 1.57
CA TRP A 49 4.69 10.04 0.57
C TRP A 49 3.87 9.09 -0.29
N ALA A 50 2.93 8.36 0.31
CA ALA A 50 2.00 7.50 -0.42
C ALA A 50 1.12 8.34 -1.35
N ASP A 51 0.47 9.39 -0.83
CA ASP A 51 -0.35 10.32 -1.60
C ASP A 51 0.46 10.93 -2.77
N ALA A 52 1.65 11.47 -2.50
CA ALA A 52 2.52 12.05 -3.53
C ALA A 52 2.91 11.06 -4.63
N THR A 53 3.09 9.78 -4.29
CA THR A 53 3.42 8.74 -5.29
C THR A 53 2.25 8.46 -6.21
N VAL A 54 1.04 8.36 -5.68
CA VAL A 54 -0.18 8.12 -6.48
C VAL A 54 -0.54 9.35 -7.30
N GLU A 55 -0.53 10.52 -6.68
CA GLU A 55 -0.85 11.78 -7.36
C GLU A 55 0.13 12.10 -8.49
N GLN A 56 1.43 11.81 -8.33
CA GLN A 56 2.41 11.96 -9.40
C GLN A 56 2.04 11.15 -10.65
N MET A 57 1.49 9.96 -10.48
CA MET A 57 1.11 9.09 -11.61
C MET A 57 -0.10 9.64 -12.40
N CYS A 58 -0.95 10.44 -11.75
CA CYS A 58 -2.20 10.95 -12.34
C CYS A 58 -2.15 12.45 -12.66
N SER A 59 -1.11 13.17 -12.22
CA SER A 59 -1.01 14.62 -12.35
C SER A 59 -0.56 15.05 -13.75
N GLU A 60 -1.12 16.16 -14.22
CA GLU A 60 -0.63 16.87 -15.41
C GLU A 60 0.75 17.55 -15.15
N ASP A 61 1.07 17.85 -13.90
CA ASP A 61 2.36 18.37 -13.46
C ASP A 61 3.00 17.45 -12.39
N PRO A 62 3.69 16.38 -12.80
CA PRO A 62 4.35 15.46 -11.89
C PRO A 62 5.47 16.09 -11.05
N GLN A 63 6.05 17.22 -11.50
CA GLN A 63 7.21 17.85 -10.86
C GLN A 63 6.87 18.45 -9.49
N GLN A 64 5.61 18.82 -9.26
CA GLN A 64 5.17 19.36 -7.97
C GLN A 64 5.39 18.38 -6.79
N PHE A 65 5.44 17.06 -7.06
CA PHE A 65 5.63 16.02 -6.04
C PHE A 65 7.10 15.62 -5.86
N GLU A 66 8.01 16.09 -6.72
CA GLU A 66 9.41 15.65 -6.75
C GLU A 66 10.12 15.85 -5.40
N LYS A 67 9.81 16.92 -4.70
CA LYS A 67 10.40 17.20 -3.39
C LYS A 67 10.01 16.15 -2.34
N GLU A 68 8.74 15.80 -2.23
CA GLU A 68 8.26 14.78 -1.27
C GLU A 68 8.82 13.40 -1.62
N LEU A 69 8.83 13.05 -2.89
CA LEU A 69 9.38 11.78 -3.36
C LEU A 69 10.90 11.69 -3.16
N SER A 70 11.62 12.79 -3.33
CA SER A 70 13.06 12.85 -3.01
C SER A 70 13.30 12.61 -1.52
N HIS A 71 12.54 13.26 -0.63
CA HIS A 71 12.64 13.03 0.80
C HIS A 71 12.36 11.59 1.21
N MET A 72 11.36 10.94 0.60
CA MET A 72 11.09 9.52 0.80
C MET A 72 12.28 8.66 0.37
N ARG A 73 12.82 8.92 -0.83
CA ARG A 73 13.96 8.16 -1.37
C ARG A 73 15.20 8.32 -0.49
N ASP A 74 15.52 9.53 -0.05
CA ASP A 74 16.66 9.80 0.81
C ASP A 74 16.53 9.09 2.16
N TYR A 75 15.34 9.09 2.75
CA TYR A 75 15.04 8.39 3.99
C TYR A 75 15.23 6.87 3.85
N LEU A 76 14.66 6.29 2.80
CA LEU A 76 14.77 4.85 2.54
C LEU A 76 16.21 4.45 2.21
N LEU A 77 16.94 5.27 1.46
CA LEU A 77 18.35 5.04 1.17
C LEU A 77 19.19 5.03 2.46
N ASP A 78 18.99 5.98 3.37
CA ASP A 78 19.69 6.00 4.65
C ASP A 78 19.43 4.73 5.47
N LEU A 79 18.19 4.25 5.50
CA LEU A 79 17.85 2.99 6.16
C LEU A 79 18.51 1.77 5.51
N ILE A 80 18.50 1.68 4.18
CA ILE A 80 19.16 0.60 3.42
C ILE A 80 20.67 0.59 3.69
N LEU A 81 21.31 1.76 3.65
CA LEU A 81 22.75 1.89 3.92
C LEU A 81 23.10 1.53 5.38
N LYS A 82 22.22 1.83 6.33
CA LYS A 82 22.37 1.38 7.72
C LYS A 82 22.28 -0.15 7.80
N LYS A 83 21.27 -0.76 7.16
CA LYS A 83 21.13 -2.23 7.15
C LYS A 83 22.35 -2.93 6.55
N ARG A 84 22.93 -2.41 5.46
CA ARG A 84 24.15 -2.97 4.85
C ARG A 84 25.39 -2.95 5.74
N LYS A 85 25.45 -2.09 6.75
CA LYS A 85 26.56 -2.02 7.72
C LYS A 85 26.49 -3.08 8.81
N HIS A 86 25.35 -3.74 8.95
CA HIS A 86 25.10 -4.77 9.95
C HIS A 86 24.87 -6.13 9.31
N ASN A 87 24.87 -7.19 10.09
CA ASN A 87 24.46 -8.51 9.62
C ASN A 87 22.99 -8.49 9.23
N GLU A 88 22.63 -9.34 8.28
CA GLU A 88 21.23 -9.51 7.85
C GLU A 88 20.36 -9.90 9.05
N ASP A 89 19.22 -9.22 9.20
CA ASP A 89 18.18 -9.52 10.17
C ASP A 89 16.89 -10.00 9.45
N ASN A 90 15.86 -10.31 10.21
CA ASN A 90 14.61 -10.88 9.67
C ASN A 90 13.71 -9.86 8.96
N THR A 91 14.05 -8.57 8.94
CA THR A 91 13.23 -7.56 8.28
C THR A 91 13.37 -7.63 6.75
N LEU A 92 12.28 -7.29 6.04
CA LEU A 92 12.30 -7.31 4.58
C LEU A 92 13.30 -6.28 4.01
N LEU A 93 13.44 -5.12 4.66
CA LEU A 93 14.42 -4.10 4.26
C LEU A 93 15.85 -4.62 4.36
N SER A 94 16.16 -5.39 5.41
CA SER A 94 17.46 -6.02 5.55
C SER A 94 17.73 -7.04 4.45
N ARG A 95 16.72 -7.85 4.11
CA ARG A 95 16.81 -8.81 3.00
C ARG A 95 17.02 -8.10 1.65
N ILE A 96 16.32 -7.00 1.40
CA ILE A 96 16.53 -6.17 0.20
C ILE A 96 17.96 -5.62 0.17
N ALA A 97 18.42 -5.04 1.29
CA ALA A 97 19.74 -4.44 1.40
C ALA A 97 20.88 -5.44 1.10
N HIS A 98 20.69 -6.72 1.44
CA HIS A 98 21.67 -7.79 1.24
C HIS A 98 21.39 -8.67 0.01
N SER A 99 20.31 -8.40 -0.73
CA SER A 99 19.95 -9.15 -1.94
C SER A 99 20.97 -8.98 -3.06
N LYS A 100 21.20 -10.08 -3.79
CA LYS A 100 22.16 -10.12 -4.90
C LYS A 100 21.52 -10.64 -6.18
N ILE A 101 21.86 -9.99 -7.29
CA ILE A 101 21.56 -10.46 -8.63
C ILE A 101 22.89 -10.72 -9.33
N ASN A 102 23.08 -11.94 -9.87
CA ASN A 102 24.33 -12.37 -10.53
C ASN A 102 25.57 -12.11 -9.66
N SER A 103 25.47 -12.42 -8.35
CA SER A 103 26.52 -12.24 -7.34
C SER A 103 26.84 -10.79 -6.95
N ASN A 104 26.22 -9.80 -7.56
CA ASN A 104 26.36 -8.39 -7.19
C ASN A 104 25.19 -7.97 -6.30
N TYR A 105 25.46 -7.15 -5.30
CA TYR A 105 24.38 -6.51 -4.53
C TYR A 105 23.51 -5.63 -5.44
N LEU A 106 22.23 -5.49 -5.10
CA LEU A 106 21.39 -4.45 -5.69
C LEU A 106 22.09 -3.10 -5.54
N SER A 107 22.06 -2.29 -6.59
CA SER A 107 22.45 -0.87 -6.48
C SER A 107 21.57 -0.15 -5.47
N ASP A 108 22.00 1.01 -5.02
CA ASP A 108 21.22 1.83 -4.10
C ASP A 108 19.86 2.19 -4.69
N ASP A 109 19.83 2.57 -5.97
CA ASP A 109 18.59 2.90 -6.69
C ASP A 109 17.66 1.69 -6.84
N GLU A 110 18.19 0.51 -7.17
CA GLU A 110 17.36 -0.71 -7.27
C GLU A 110 16.75 -1.08 -5.92
N ALA A 111 17.54 -1.02 -4.85
CA ALA A 111 17.07 -1.34 -3.51
C ALA A 111 16.01 -0.33 -3.02
N VAL A 112 16.23 0.97 -3.24
CA VAL A 112 15.26 2.02 -2.92
C VAL A 112 13.99 1.86 -3.74
N ASN A 113 14.09 1.69 -5.06
CA ASN A 113 12.92 1.53 -5.92
C ASN A 113 12.08 0.31 -5.55
N LEU A 114 12.73 -0.83 -5.24
CA LEU A 114 12.03 -2.03 -4.78
C LEU A 114 11.30 -1.77 -3.46
N THR A 115 11.93 -1.07 -2.52
CA THR A 115 11.33 -0.73 -1.23
C THR A 115 10.12 0.21 -1.41
N VAL A 116 10.26 1.26 -2.24
CA VAL A 116 9.16 2.17 -2.58
C VAL A 116 7.98 1.42 -3.19
N GLN A 117 8.24 0.52 -4.14
CA GLN A 117 7.18 -0.27 -4.78
C GLN A 117 6.43 -1.15 -3.78
N ILE A 118 7.12 -1.84 -2.90
CA ILE A 118 6.50 -2.68 -1.88
C ILE A 118 5.67 -1.83 -0.92
N PHE A 119 6.20 -0.69 -0.48
CA PHE A 119 5.52 0.23 0.41
C PHE A 119 4.20 0.75 -0.19
N VAL A 120 4.26 1.30 -1.42
CA VAL A 120 3.09 1.87 -2.08
C VAL A 120 2.06 0.80 -2.45
N ALA A 121 2.50 -0.33 -3.02
CA ALA A 121 1.59 -1.42 -3.42
C ALA A 121 0.86 -2.05 -2.24
N GLY A 122 1.51 -2.15 -1.09
CA GLY A 122 0.92 -2.73 0.13
C GLY A 122 -0.05 -1.78 0.85
N ASN A 123 0.13 -0.47 0.69
CA ASN A 123 -0.66 0.53 1.37
C ASN A 123 -1.96 0.87 0.60
N GLU A 124 -1.85 1.50 -0.56
CA GLU A 124 -2.98 2.10 -1.29
C GLU A 124 -4.09 1.10 -1.64
N THR A 125 -3.72 -0.07 -2.11
CA THR A 125 -4.71 -1.08 -2.51
C THR A 125 -5.49 -1.62 -1.31
N THR A 126 -4.82 -1.83 -0.18
CA THR A 126 -5.44 -2.34 1.04
C THR A 126 -6.31 -1.27 1.70
N THR A 127 -5.84 -0.02 1.76
CA THR A 127 -6.60 1.14 2.21
C THR A 127 -7.92 1.27 1.45
N SER A 128 -7.85 1.24 0.11
CA SER A 128 -9.03 1.34 -0.75
C SER A 128 -9.99 0.16 -0.55
N LEU A 129 -9.48 -1.06 -0.43
CA LEU A 129 -10.31 -2.24 -0.19
C LEU A 129 -11.08 -2.15 1.12
N ILE A 130 -10.42 -1.77 2.22
CA ILE A 130 -11.06 -1.63 3.54
C ILE A 130 -12.14 -0.55 3.47
N SER A 131 -11.82 0.62 2.92
CA SER A 131 -12.76 1.73 2.80
C SER A 131 -13.97 1.36 1.94
N ASN A 132 -13.76 0.74 0.78
CA ASN A 132 -14.84 0.32 -0.12
C ASN A 132 -15.74 -0.74 0.52
N LEU A 133 -15.14 -1.76 1.16
CA LEU A 133 -15.87 -2.82 1.82
C LEU A 133 -16.77 -2.26 2.93
N VAL A 134 -16.21 -1.44 3.84
CA VAL A 134 -16.98 -0.86 4.94
C VAL A 134 -18.08 0.07 4.41
N TRP A 135 -17.76 0.92 3.42
CA TRP A 135 -18.74 1.79 2.81
C TRP A 135 -19.92 1.01 2.21
N ARG A 136 -19.65 -0.11 1.50
CA ARG A 136 -20.71 -0.97 0.96
C ARG A 136 -21.53 -1.64 2.04
N LEU A 137 -20.87 -2.20 3.05
CA LEU A 137 -21.57 -2.83 4.17
C LEU A 137 -22.53 -1.85 4.87
N MET A 138 -22.15 -0.57 4.99
CA MET A 138 -22.95 0.45 5.69
C MET A 138 -23.99 1.13 4.81
N THR A 139 -23.84 1.12 3.48
CA THR A 139 -24.74 1.87 2.58
C THR A 139 -25.79 1.00 1.88
N ILE A 140 -25.60 -0.31 1.83
CA ILE A 140 -26.58 -1.24 1.27
C ILE A 140 -27.53 -1.70 2.39
N ASP A 141 -28.84 -1.60 2.13
CA ASP A 141 -29.87 -1.95 3.11
C ASP A 141 -29.68 -3.36 3.69
N ASN A 142 -29.71 -3.46 5.01
CA ASN A 142 -29.55 -4.65 5.83
C ASN A 142 -28.20 -5.40 5.70
N LEU A 143 -27.27 -4.94 4.84
CA LEU A 143 -26.02 -5.67 4.58
C LEU A 143 -25.11 -5.68 5.81
N TRP A 144 -25.02 -4.56 6.55
CA TRP A 144 -24.28 -4.48 7.80
C TRP A 144 -24.87 -5.42 8.87
N GLU A 145 -26.20 -5.42 9.03
CA GLU A 145 -26.89 -6.31 9.98
C GLU A 145 -26.67 -7.79 9.65
N ASP A 146 -26.74 -8.13 8.37
CA ASP A 146 -26.47 -9.51 7.92
C ASP A 146 -25.03 -9.93 8.12
N PHE A 147 -24.07 -8.98 7.94
CA PHE A 147 -22.65 -9.23 8.18
C PHE A 147 -22.36 -9.46 9.67
N VAL A 148 -22.84 -8.58 10.57
CA VAL A 148 -22.57 -8.71 12.02
C VAL A 148 -23.33 -9.87 12.67
N ASN A 149 -24.36 -10.39 12.02
CA ASN A 149 -25.10 -11.60 12.46
C ASN A 149 -24.59 -12.89 11.80
N ASP A 150 -23.38 -12.90 11.26
CA ASP A 150 -22.72 -14.06 10.63
C ASP A 150 -23.50 -14.71 9.47
N LYS A 151 -24.41 -13.97 8.83
CA LYS A 151 -25.12 -14.45 7.64
C LYS A 151 -24.29 -14.34 6.36
N ILE A 152 -23.24 -13.54 6.40
CA ILE A 152 -22.30 -13.29 5.30
C ILE A 152 -20.91 -13.67 5.77
N ASP A 153 -20.30 -14.61 5.05
CA ASP A 153 -18.89 -14.98 5.28
C ASP A 153 -17.94 -13.85 4.90
N ILE A 154 -16.96 -13.56 5.75
CA ILE A 154 -16.01 -12.47 5.57
C ILE A 154 -15.21 -12.60 4.26
N ASN A 155 -14.82 -13.83 3.87
CA ASN A 155 -14.05 -14.02 2.64
C ASN A 155 -14.92 -13.75 1.41
N ASN A 156 -16.21 -14.10 1.47
CA ASN A 156 -17.15 -13.78 0.40
C ASN A 156 -17.37 -12.26 0.30
N ALA A 157 -17.48 -11.56 1.42
CA ALA A 157 -17.61 -10.10 1.44
C ALA A 157 -16.38 -9.42 0.84
N ILE A 158 -15.18 -9.86 1.22
CA ILE A 158 -13.91 -9.35 0.67
C ILE A 158 -13.82 -9.63 -0.84
N ASN A 159 -14.09 -10.86 -1.27
CA ASN A 159 -14.03 -11.22 -2.68
C ASN A 159 -15.05 -10.44 -3.54
N GLU A 160 -16.25 -10.21 -3.01
CA GLU A 160 -17.26 -9.42 -3.70
C GLU A 160 -16.89 -7.94 -3.76
N SER A 161 -16.30 -7.39 -2.69
CA SER A 161 -15.77 -6.02 -2.71
C SER A 161 -14.65 -5.87 -3.76
N LEU A 162 -13.71 -6.83 -3.82
CA LEU A 162 -12.65 -6.85 -4.85
C LEU A 162 -13.19 -6.95 -6.27
N ARG A 163 -14.30 -7.68 -6.46
CA ARG A 163 -14.94 -7.82 -7.76
C ARG A 163 -15.70 -6.57 -8.18
N TYR A 164 -16.42 -5.95 -7.24
CA TYR A 164 -17.38 -4.88 -7.53
C TYR A 164 -16.73 -3.49 -7.51
N ASP A 165 -15.92 -3.19 -6.50
CA ASP A 165 -15.16 -1.96 -6.34
C ASP A 165 -13.66 -2.27 -6.19
N PRO A 166 -12.98 -2.74 -7.24
CA PRO A 166 -11.58 -3.10 -7.13
C PRO A 166 -10.72 -1.88 -6.78
N PRO A 167 -9.77 -2.01 -5.86
CA PRO A 167 -8.83 -0.92 -5.52
C PRO A 167 -8.04 -0.41 -6.73
N LEU A 168 -7.82 -1.28 -7.71
CA LEU A 168 -7.15 -0.97 -8.97
C LEU A 168 -8.02 -1.41 -10.14
N LEU A 169 -8.50 -0.45 -10.92
CA LEU A 169 -9.41 -0.72 -12.05
C LEU A 169 -8.73 -1.44 -13.21
N GLY A 170 -7.42 -1.32 -13.35
CA GLY A 170 -6.66 -1.97 -14.40
C GLY A 170 -5.20 -1.54 -14.43
N LEU A 171 -4.39 -2.33 -15.13
CA LEU A 171 -3.00 -2.04 -15.40
C LEU A 171 -2.79 -1.91 -16.91
N PHE A 172 -2.24 -0.77 -17.32
CA PHE A 172 -1.88 -0.55 -18.70
C PHE A 172 -0.56 -1.24 -19.03
N LYS A 173 -0.51 -1.86 -20.22
CA LYS A 173 0.71 -2.44 -20.78
C LYS A 173 0.90 -1.92 -22.18
N THR A 174 2.14 -1.57 -22.52
CA THR A 174 2.52 -1.22 -23.89
C THR A 174 3.17 -2.42 -24.55
N THR A 175 2.76 -2.70 -25.77
CA THR A 175 3.37 -3.76 -26.57
C THR A 175 4.76 -3.34 -27.01
N SER A 176 5.75 -4.23 -26.96
CA SER A 176 7.11 -3.98 -27.46
C SER A 176 7.25 -4.32 -28.97
N LYS A 177 6.22 -4.91 -29.56
CA LYS A 177 6.10 -5.30 -30.98
C LYS A 177 4.63 -5.49 -31.30
N GLU A 178 4.29 -5.48 -32.58
CA GLU A 178 2.95 -5.81 -33.06
C GLU A 178 2.47 -7.17 -32.53
N VAL A 179 1.28 -7.21 -31.97
CA VAL A 179 0.64 -8.40 -31.41
C VAL A 179 -0.76 -8.54 -31.98
N ASN A 180 -1.11 -9.75 -32.43
CA ASN A 180 -2.47 -10.06 -32.85
C ASN A 180 -3.21 -10.76 -31.69
N ILE A 181 -4.31 -10.15 -31.22
CA ILE A 181 -5.19 -10.72 -30.22
C ILE A 181 -6.56 -10.90 -30.86
N GLU A 182 -6.98 -12.15 -31.08
CA GLU A 182 -8.28 -12.50 -31.64
C GLU A 182 -8.61 -11.75 -32.95
N GLY A 183 -7.63 -11.55 -33.82
CA GLY A 183 -7.79 -10.86 -35.09
C GLY A 183 -7.60 -9.34 -35.03
N ASN A 184 -7.46 -8.76 -33.86
CA ASN A 184 -7.14 -7.34 -33.68
C ASN A 184 -5.63 -7.13 -33.57
N ILE A 185 -5.09 -6.29 -34.43
CA ILE A 185 -3.67 -5.94 -34.41
C ILE A 185 -3.46 -4.77 -33.47
N ILE A 186 -2.63 -4.98 -32.44
CA ILE A 186 -2.16 -3.96 -31.52
C ILE A 186 -0.73 -3.59 -31.94
N PRO A 187 -0.46 -2.34 -32.29
CA PRO A 187 0.84 -1.89 -32.78
C PRO A 187 1.96 -1.98 -31.74
#